data_c97b316e2eb292ea34b1e4fafc6f75ac
#
_entry.id   c97b316e2eb292ea34b1e4fafc6f75ac
#
_cell.length_a   1.000
_cell.length_b   1.000
_cell.length_c   1.000
_cell.angle_alpha   90.00
_cell.angle_beta   90.00
_cell.angle_gamma   90.00
#
_symmetry.space_group_name_H-M   'P 1'
#
loop_
_entity.id
_entity.type
_entity.pdbx_description
1 polymer ?
#
loop_
_entity_poly.entity_id
_entity_poly.type
_entity_poly.pdbx_seq_one_letter_code
_entity_poly.pdbx_strand_id
1 'polypeptide(L)'
;MKNLYNEVDKNEILNRLENLKVDAVRQWGKMNIVQMLAHLNVSLETPLGKNFPKRAFIGRLIGKLVKKRFINDQPMPKNSPTDKMYVITDISMKDFEKEKQRAKELITLFYNNGREKCSQHPHSFFGKLTPDEWGILQWKHFDHHLRQFGA
;
A
#
# COMPACT_ATOMS: atom_id res chain seq x y z
N MET A 1 -2.74 -0.84 16.74
CA MET A 1 -2.27 -0.87 15.32
C MET A 1 -2.69 0.42 14.62
N LYS A 2 -1.76 1.06 13.92
CA LYS A 2 -2.06 2.24 13.09
C LYS A 2 -2.95 1.87 11.90
N ASN A 3 -3.81 2.83 11.46
CA ASN A 3 -4.88 2.55 10.51
C ASN A 3 -5.17 3.81 9.67
N LEU A 4 -5.26 3.69 8.35
CA LEU A 4 -5.56 4.83 7.47
C LEU A 4 -6.95 5.45 7.68
N TYR A 5 -7.86 4.78 8.38
CA TYR A 5 -9.13 5.37 8.83
C TYR A 5 -9.00 6.22 10.10
N ASN A 6 -7.82 6.29 10.71
CA ASN A 6 -7.52 7.21 11.80
C ASN A 6 -6.86 8.48 11.22
N GLU A 7 -7.34 9.65 11.62
CA GLU A 7 -6.87 10.92 11.08
C GLU A 7 -5.40 11.19 11.36
N VAL A 8 -4.95 10.90 12.58
CA VAL A 8 -3.55 11.11 12.98
C VAL A 8 -2.63 10.20 12.17
N ASP A 9 -3.00 8.92 12.03
CA ASP A 9 -2.20 7.94 11.30
C ASP A 9 -2.16 8.24 9.79
N LYS A 10 -3.29 8.67 9.21
CA LYS A 10 -3.37 9.15 7.83
C LYS A 10 -2.45 10.35 7.62
N ASN A 11 -2.54 11.36 8.48
CA ASN A 11 -1.75 12.59 8.37
C ASN A 11 -0.25 12.31 8.50
N GLU A 12 0.16 11.35 9.32
CA GLU A 12 1.56 10.90 9.39
C GLU A 12 2.06 10.42 8.03
N ILE A 13 1.31 9.54 7.35
CA ILE A 13 1.70 9.06 6.01
C ILE A 13 1.72 10.19 4.98
N LEU A 14 0.72 11.09 5.00
CA LEU A 14 0.67 12.24 4.09
C LEU A 14 1.86 13.18 4.28
N ASN A 15 2.25 13.47 5.52
CA ASN A 15 3.42 14.31 5.83
C ASN A 15 4.73 13.67 5.35
N ARG A 16 4.87 12.36 5.51
CA ARG A 16 6.05 11.63 5.03
C ARG A 16 6.11 11.62 3.50
N LEU A 17 4.98 11.45 2.81
CA LEU A 17 4.90 11.58 1.35
C LEU A 17 5.25 12.99 0.89
N GLU A 18 4.79 14.04 1.59
CA GLU A 18 5.12 15.43 1.26
C GLU A 18 6.63 15.66 1.26
N ASN A 19 7.31 15.17 2.30
CA ASN A 19 8.75 15.31 2.47
C ASN A 19 9.60 14.34 1.63
N LEU A 20 8.98 13.39 0.92
CA LEU A 20 9.69 12.43 0.08
C LEU A 20 10.27 13.14 -1.15
N LYS A 21 11.57 12.97 -1.38
CA LYS A 21 12.32 13.59 -2.49
C LYS A 21 12.62 12.57 -3.58
N VAL A 22 12.69 13.02 -4.82
CA VAL A 22 12.95 12.17 -6.00
C VAL A 22 14.31 11.46 -5.96
N ASP A 23 15.30 12.06 -5.29
CA ASP A 23 16.65 11.55 -5.10
C ASP A 23 16.84 10.74 -3.81
N ALA A 24 15.75 10.43 -3.09
CA ALA A 24 15.81 9.62 -1.88
C ALA A 24 16.45 8.24 -2.15
N VAL A 25 17.43 7.88 -1.30
CA VAL A 25 18.24 6.68 -1.48
C VAL A 25 17.51 5.44 -0.96
N ARG A 26 17.33 4.46 -1.83
CA ARG A 26 16.74 3.17 -1.47
C ARG A 26 17.60 2.39 -0.49
N GLN A 27 17.00 1.96 0.62
CA GLN A 27 17.65 1.19 1.68
C GLN A 27 17.62 -0.33 1.43
N TRP A 28 16.60 -0.85 0.73
CA TRP A 28 16.46 -2.27 0.35
C TRP A 28 15.50 -2.46 -0.84
N GLY A 29 15.41 -3.68 -1.36
CA GLY A 29 14.49 -4.06 -2.44
C GLY A 29 15.02 -3.68 -3.83
N LYS A 30 14.13 -3.70 -4.84
CA LYS A 30 14.50 -3.53 -6.25
C LYS A 30 13.84 -2.33 -6.94
N MET A 31 12.64 -1.92 -6.52
CA MET A 31 11.90 -0.81 -7.13
C MET A 31 12.67 0.51 -6.97
N ASN A 32 12.67 1.35 -8.00
CA ASN A 32 13.02 2.76 -7.83
C ASN A 32 11.86 3.51 -7.14
N ILE A 33 12.08 4.78 -6.82
CA ILE A 33 11.13 5.56 -6.02
C ILE A 33 9.79 5.78 -6.74
N VAL A 34 9.80 5.94 -8.07
CA VAL A 34 8.56 6.14 -8.86
C VAL A 34 7.80 4.82 -9.00
N GLN A 35 8.51 3.71 -9.22
CA GLN A 35 7.91 2.38 -9.23
C GLN A 35 7.26 2.05 -7.87
N MET A 36 7.89 2.45 -6.77
CA MET A 36 7.35 2.28 -5.43
C MET A 36 6.06 3.09 -5.24
N LEU A 37 6.01 4.35 -5.66
CA LEU A 37 4.80 5.18 -5.58
C LEU A 37 3.67 4.59 -6.43
N ALA A 38 3.95 4.19 -7.67
CA ALA A 38 2.97 3.56 -8.54
C ALA A 38 2.45 2.23 -7.96
N HIS A 39 3.33 1.42 -7.37
CA HIS A 39 2.98 0.20 -6.66
C HIS A 39 2.01 0.45 -5.49
N LEU A 40 2.27 1.45 -4.66
CA LEU A 40 1.40 1.86 -3.56
C LEU A 40 0.03 2.32 -4.07
N ASN A 41 0.00 3.10 -5.15
CA ASN A 41 -1.21 3.59 -5.76
C ASN A 41 -2.11 2.45 -6.25
N VAL A 42 -1.55 1.53 -7.03
CA VAL A 42 -2.30 0.37 -7.54
C VAL A 42 -2.78 -0.55 -6.40
N SER A 43 -1.99 -0.70 -5.34
CA SER A 43 -2.40 -1.48 -4.17
C SER A 43 -3.61 -0.86 -3.44
N LEU A 44 -3.62 0.47 -3.27
CA LEU A 44 -4.71 1.17 -2.59
C LEU A 44 -6.01 1.24 -3.44
N GLU A 45 -5.91 1.06 -4.75
CA GLU A 45 -7.08 1.00 -5.63
C GLU A 45 -8.00 -0.19 -5.36
N THR A 46 -7.46 -1.31 -4.85
CA THR A 46 -8.27 -2.50 -4.55
C THR A 46 -9.33 -2.24 -3.48
N PRO A 47 -9.01 -1.74 -2.27
CA PRO A 47 -10.03 -1.41 -1.28
C PRO A 47 -10.91 -0.22 -1.67
N LEU A 48 -10.47 0.62 -2.62
CA LEU A 48 -11.28 1.69 -3.20
C LEU A 48 -12.27 1.20 -4.28
N GLY A 49 -12.24 -0.10 -4.65
CA GLY A 49 -13.10 -0.65 -5.69
C GLY A 49 -12.75 -0.18 -7.11
N LYS A 50 -11.51 0.23 -7.34
CA LYS A 50 -11.01 0.68 -8.66
C LYS A 50 -10.17 -0.37 -9.37
N ASN A 51 -9.71 -1.41 -8.66
CA ASN A 51 -8.91 -2.50 -9.17
C ASN A 51 -9.37 -3.83 -8.55
N PHE A 52 -9.48 -4.89 -9.35
CA PHE A 52 -10.05 -6.17 -8.97
C PHE A 52 -9.10 -7.34 -9.27
N PRO A 53 -8.00 -7.49 -8.49
CA PRO A 53 -6.99 -8.51 -8.71
C PRO A 53 -7.55 -9.93 -8.55
N LYS A 54 -7.14 -10.84 -9.43
CA LYS A 54 -7.45 -12.27 -9.26
C LYS A 54 -6.70 -12.82 -8.03
N ARG A 55 -7.33 -13.80 -7.36
CA ARG A 55 -6.72 -14.49 -6.24
C ARG A 55 -5.50 -15.30 -6.68
N ALA A 56 -4.33 -15.03 -6.11
CA ALA A 56 -3.14 -15.82 -6.29
C ALA A 56 -3.36 -17.26 -5.78
N PHE A 57 -2.91 -18.26 -6.53
CA PHE A 57 -3.10 -19.68 -6.15
C PHE A 57 -2.52 -19.97 -4.76
N ILE A 58 -1.28 -19.59 -4.51
CA ILE A 58 -0.63 -19.74 -3.20
C ILE A 58 -1.40 -19.00 -2.08
N GLY A 59 -1.94 -17.82 -2.36
CA GLY A 59 -2.76 -17.07 -1.42
C GLY A 59 -4.07 -17.78 -1.03
N ARG A 60 -4.60 -18.65 -1.91
CA ARG A 60 -5.76 -19.49 -1.57
C ARG A 60 -5.43 -20.55 -0.51
N LEU A 61 -4.19 -21.07 -0.53
CA LEU A 61 -3.75 -22.13 0.37
C LEU A 61 -3.33 -21.58 1.74
N ILE A 62 -2.47 -20.58 1.76
CA ILE A 62 -1.83 -20.11 3.00
C ILE A 62 -2.17 -18.66 3.37
N GLY A 63 -2.91 -17.94 2.54
CA GLY A 63 -3.16 -16.50 2.72
C GLY A 63 -3.78 -16.13 4.07
N LYS A 64 -4.74 -16.94 4.57
CA LYS A 64 -5.37 -16.72 5.89
C LYS A 64 -4.37 -16.86 7.05
N LEU A 65 -3.45 -17.80 6.94
CA LEU A 65 -2.41 -18.02 7.97
C LEU A 65 -1.40 -16.88 7.96
N VAL A 66 -0.93 -16.52 6.77
CA VAL A 66 0.05 -15.43 6.58
C VAL A 66 -0.55 -14.07 6.92
N LYS A 67 -1.86 -13.86 6.70
CA LYS A 67 -2.55 -12.61 7.05
C LYS A 67 -2.27 -12.16 8.49
N LYS A 68 -2.31 -13.07 9.46
CA LYS A 68 -2.03 -12.77 10.88
C LYS A 68 -0.62 -12.18 11.11
N ARG A 69 0.33 -12.52 10.25
CA ARG A 69 1.70 -12.01 10.32
C ARG A 69 1.83 -10.59 9.78
N PHE A 70 0.90 -10.18 8.92
CA PHE A 70 0.89 -8.82 8.34
C PHE A 70 -0.02 -7.87 9.10
N ILE A 71 -1.13 -8.36 9.65
CA ILE A 71 -2.07 -7.56 10.45
C ILE A 71 -1.75 -7.75 11.93
N ASN A 72 -0.72 -7.06 12.40
CA ASN A 72 -0.23 -7.01 13.78
C ASN A 72 0.57 -5.71 13.98
N ASP A 73 1.11 -5.49 15.18
CA ASP A 73 1.89 -4.29 15.50
C ASP A 73 3.36 -4.33 15.04
N GLN A 74 3.83 -5.45 14.47
CA GLN A 74 5.20 -5.55 13.97
C GLN A 74 5.33 -4.94 12.57
N PRO A 75 6.48 -4.33 12.21
CA PRO A 75 6.73 -3.86 10.86
C PRO A 75 6.57 -4.96 9.81
N MET A 76 6.22 -4.60 8.58
CA MET A 76 6.21 -5.56 7.47
C MET A 76 7.63 -6.11 7.23
N PRO A 77 7.77 -7.43 6.95
CA PRO A 77 9.06 -8.01 6.63
C PRO A 77 9.64 -7.40 5.34
N LYS A 78 10.93 -7.06 5.36
CA LYS A 78 11.65 -6.62 4.16
C LYS A 78 11.67 -7.72 3.09
N ASN A 79 11.70 -7.31 1.81
CA ASN A 79 11.76 -8.21 0.66
C ASN A 79 10.61 -9.24 0.59
N SER A 80 9.43 -8.91 1.11
CA SER A 80 8.24 -9.73 0.93
C SER A 80 7.90 -9.90 -0.56
N PRO A 81 7.50 -11.10 -1.00
CA PRO A 81 7.09 -11.32 -2.38
C PRO A 81 5.93 -10.41 -2.78
N THR A 82 6.04 -9.80 -3.96
CA THR A 82 5.01 -8.93 -4.55
C THR A 82 4.35 -9.65 -5.72
N ASP A 83 3.03 -9.63 -5.82
CA ASP A 83 2.30 -10.12 -6.98
C ASP A 83 2.67 -9.27 -8.21
N LYS A 84 2.91 -9.94 -9.34
CA LYS A 84 3.35 -9.29 -10.59
C LYS A 84 2.46 -8.15 -11.04
N MET A 85 1.16 -8.23 -10.77
CA MET A 85 0.20 -7.18 -11.12
C MET A 85 0.43 -5.85 -10.40
N TYR A 86 1.12 -5.86 -9.27
CA TYR A 86 1.48 -4.66 -8.52
C TYR A 86 2.90 -4.16 -8.85
N VAL A 87 3.62 -4.83 -9.76
CA VAL A 87 4.96 -4.43 -10.19
C VAL A 87 4.83 -3.57 -11.44
N ILE A 88 5.01 -2.27 -11.29
CA ILE A 88 4.91 -1.30 -12.38
C ILE A 88 6.32 -1.01 -12.88
N THR A 89 6.64 -1.45 -14.11
CA THR A 89 7.96 -1.29 -14.73
C THR A 89 8.01 -0.20 -15.78
N ASP A 90 6.89 0.03 -16.46
CA ASP A 90 6.78 1.03 -17.54
C ASP A 90 6.36 2.39 -16.94
N ILE A 91 7.30 3.02 -16.23
CA ILE A 91 7.11 4.33 -15.59
C ILE A 91 8.44 5.09 -15.52
N SER A 92 8.40 6.38 -15.82
CA SER A 92 9.56 7.26 -15.87
C SER A 92 9.81 7.98 -14.55
N MET A 93 11.08 8.34 -14.27
CA MET A 93 11.43 9.21 -13.13
C MET A 93 10.75 10.59 -13.21
N LYS A 94 10.36 11.05 -14.40
CA LYS A 94 9.62 12.30 -14.61
C LYS A 94 8.20 12.26 -14.02
N ASP A 95 7.66 11.06 -13.78
CA ASP A 95 6.32 10.89 -13.21
C ASP A 95 6.31 10.96 -11.66
N PHE A 96 7.45 11.24 -11.01
CA PHE A 96 7.57 11.23 -9.56
C PHE A 96 6.50 12.11 -8.87
N GLU A 97 6.41 13.38 -9.23
CA GLU A 97 5.45 14.31 -8.60
C GLU A 97 4.00 13.90 -8.89
N LYS A 98 3.72 13.41 -10.10
CA LYS A 98 2.40 12.89 -10.47
C LYS A 98 1.99 11.69 -9.62
N GLU A 99 2.87 10.69 -9.46
CA GLU A 99 2.56 9.50 -8.66
C GLU A 99 2.51 9.83 -7.16
N LYS A 100 3.34 10.75 -6.66
CA LYS A 100 3.28 11.24 -5.29
C LYS A 100 1.95 11.96 -5.00
N GLN A 101 1.53 12.85 -5.88
CA GLN A 101 0.24 13.54 -5.75
C GLN A 101 -0.93 12.56 -5.81
N ARG A 102 -0.90 11.60 -6.73
CA ARG A 102 -1.89 10.52 -6.83
C ARG A 102 -1.98 9.70 -5.53
N ALA A 103 -0.86 9.37 -4.90
CA ALA A 103 -0.85 8.66 -3.62
C ALA A 103 -1.59 9.46 -2.53
N LYS A 104 -1.33 10.75 -2.42
CA LYS A 104 -2.00 11.65 -1.46
C LYS A 104 -3.51 11.73 -1.70
N GLU A 105 -3.92 11.82 -2.96
CA GLU A 105 -5.34 11.85 -3.36
C GLU A 105 -6.05 10.52 -3.03
N LEU A 106 -5.42 9.38 -3.33
CA LEU A 106 -5.99 8.07 -3.04
C LEU A 106 -6.11 7.81 -1.54
N ILE A 107 -5.12 8.21 -0.72
CA ILE A 107 -5.17 8.11 0.74
C ILE A 107 -6.32 8.98 1.28
N THR A 108 -6.43 10.21 0.81
CA THR A 108 -7.49 11.14 1.21
C THR A 108 -8.88 10.59 0.83
N LEU A 109 -9.01 10.06 -0.39
CA LEU A 109 -10.23 9.43 -0.86
C LEU A 109 -10.59 8.19 -0.02
N PHE A 110 -9.61 7.35 0.31
CA PHE A 110 -9.81 6.16 1.15
C PHE A 110 -10.34 6.54 2.53
N TYR A 111 -9.73 7.54 3.16
CA TYR A 111 -10.17 8.07 4.44
C TYR A 111 -11.59 8.64 4.38
N ASN A 112 -11.88 9.51 3.39
CA ASN A 112 -13.18 10.18 3.24
C ASN A 112 -14.31 9.21 2.88
N ASN A 113 -14.02 8.13 2.17
CA ASN A 113 -15.00 7.10 1.86
C ASN A 113 -15.47 6.34 3.11
N GLY A 114 -14.66 6.30 4.15
CA GLY A 114 -14.98 5.55 5.36
C GLY A 114 -15.00 4.03 5.15
N ARG A 115 -15.34 3.33 6.23
CA ARG A 115 -15.39 1.85 6.24
C ARG A 115 -16.54 1.30 5.40
N GLU A 116 -17.62 2.04 5.33
CA GLU A 116 -18.87 1.66 4.64
C GLU A 116 -18.71 1.56 3.12
N LYS A 117 -17.80 2.34 2.52
CA LYS A 117 -17.50 2.30 1.08
C LYS A 117 -16.28 1.44 0.73
N CYS A 118 -15.71 0.74 1.73
CA CYS A 118 -14.59 -0.18 1.47
C CYS A 118 -15.06 -1.35 0.59
N SER A 119 -14.30 -1.62 -0.47
CA SER A 119 -14.61 -2.70 -1.41
C SER A 119 -14.67 -4.06 -0.71
N GLN A 120 -15.66 -4.87 -1.08
CA GLN A 120 -15.77 -6.28 -0.64
C GLN A 120 -14.88 -7.23 -1.47
N HIS A 121 -14.16 -6.72 -2.48
CA HIS A 121 -13.25 -7.53 -3.27
C HIS A 121 -12.11 -8.07 -2.42
N PRO A 122 -11.80 -9.38 -2.51
CA PRO A 122 -10.74 -9.96 -1.68
C PRO A 122 -9.35 -9.49 -2.13
N HIS A 123 -8.46 -9.32 -1.17
CA HIS A 123 -7.03 -9.11 -1.45
C HIS A 123 -6.47 -10.31 -2.24
N SER A 124 -5.61 -10.05 -3.25
CA SER A 124 -5.07 -11.11 -4.13
C SER A 124 -4.43 -12.27 -3.36
N PHE A 125 -3.71 -11.99 -2.30
CA PHE A 125 -3.01 -13.00 -1.50
C PHE A 125 -3.77 -13.39 -0.22
N PHE A 126 -4.17 -12.41 0.63
CA PHE A 126 -4.74 -12.70 1.96
C PHE A 126 -6.21 -13.13 1.94
N GLY A 127 -6.92 -12.89 0.84
CA GLY A 127 -8.34 -13.16 0.73
C GLY A 127 -9.21 -12.07 1.32
N LYS A 128 -10.36 -12.43 1.86
CA LYS A 128 -11.30 -11.47 2.43
C LYS A 128 -10.67 -10.72 3.60
N LEU A 129 -10.73 -9.40 3.55
CA LEU A 129 -10.32 -8.49 4.61
C LEU A 129 -11.54 -7.67 5.05
N THR A 130 -11.62 -7.36 6.34
CA THR A 130 -12.55 -6.36 6.85
C THR A 130 -12.07 -4.95 6.47
N PRO A 131 -12.92 -3.92 6.52
CA PRO A 131 -12.48 -2.54 6.31
C PRO A 131 -11.31 -2.14 7.23
N ASP A 132 -11.36 -2.49 8.51
CA ASP A 132 -10.26 -2.19 9.45
C ASP A 132 -8.96 -2.94 9.09
N GLU A 133 -9.06 -4.20 8.67
CA GLU A 133 -7.89 -4.94 8.19
C GLU A 133 -7.28 -4.27 6.93
N TRP A 134 -8.11 -3.75 6.02
CA TRP A 134 -7.64 -2.96 4.88
C TRP A 134 -6.95 -1.68 5.32
N GLY A 135 -7.53 -0.92 6.24
CA GLY A 135 -6.93 0.32 6.75
C GLY A 135 -5.58 0.09 7.43
N ILE A 136 -5.46 -0.96 8.25
CA ILE A 136 -4.20 -1.36 8.90
C ILE A 136 -3.17 -1.80 7.85
N LEU A 137 -3.58 -2.68 6.94
CA LEU A 137 -2.67 -3.21 5.91
C LEU A 137 -2.12 -2.10 5.02
N GLN A 138 -2.97 -1.18 4.57
CA GLN A 138 -2.56 -0.06 3.72
C GLN A 138 -1.66 0.91 4.49
N TRP A 139 -1.97 1.25 5.75
CA TRP A 139 -1.07 2.07 6.56
C TRP A 139 0.33 1.44 6.65
N LYS A 140 0.41 0.15 7.00
CA LYS A 140 1.68 -0.60 7.12
C LYS A 140 2.41 -0.69 5.78
N HIS A 141 1.68 -0.81 4.68
CA HIS A 141 2.25 -0.89 3.34
C HIS A 141 2.93 0.43 2.95
N PHE A 142 2.27 1.56 3.19
CA PHE A 142 2.88 2.88 3.02
C PHE A 142 4.07 3.08 3.97
N ASP A 143 3.94 2.76 5.26
CA ASP A 143 5.05 2.86 6.22
C ASP A 143 6.28 2.05 5.77
N HIS A 144 6.06 0.80 5.33
CA HIS A 144 7.13 -0.07 4.85
C HIS A 144 7.89 0.54 3.68
N HIS A 145 7.17 1.06 2.70
CA HIS A 145 7.78 1.61 1.49
C HIS A 145 8.37 3.01 1.69
N LEU A 146 7.80 3.83 2.54
CA LEU A 146 8.40 5.12 2.91
C LEU A 146 9.72 4.91 3.65
N ARG A 147 9.77 3.99 4.62
CA ARG A 147 11.04 3.57 5.25
C ARG A 147 12.05 3.00 4.26
N GLN A 148 11.58 2.33 3.20
CA GLN A 148 12.47 1.81 2.15
C GLN A 148 13.26 2.92 1.47
N PHE A 149 12.77 4.16 1.51
CA PHE A 149 13.43 5.35 0.97
C PHE A 149 13.84 6.36 2.05
N GLY A 150 13.91 5.94 3.31
CA GLY A 150 14.41 6.74 4.42
C GLY A 150 13.47 7.84 4.90
N ALA A 151 12.18 7.75 4.55
CA ALA A 151 11.15 8.71 4.95
C ALA A 151 10.23 8.15 6.05
#